data_792e5f5ad4b8de880585d4c9dd98b350
#
_entry.id   792e5f5ad4b8de880585d4c9dd98b350
#
_cell.length_a   1.000
_cell.length_b   1.000
_cell.length_c   1.000
_cell.angle_alpha   90.00
_cell.angle_beta   90.00
_cell.angle_gamma   90.00
#
_symmetry.space_group_name_H-M   'P 1'
#
loop_
_entity.id
_entity.type
_entity.pdbx_description
1 polymer ?
#
loop_
_entity_poly.entity_id
_entity_poly.type
_entity_poly.pdbx_seq_one_letter_code
_entity_poly.pdbx_strand_id
1 'polypeptide(L)'
;DINDCRDPRMTYAQSNDIERTATEIRVSSDNDSGFNWVLGAFQETNEKVTDVDYLQPGGSYFSSGTSGTWWEADLDRKGEIQAIFGEAYIDINDKTQLTVGFRNYDQDMDLTASNGYYGGYLFGISNQNFKSSESGTIPKLNIKHNISDDLMVYGTYTEGFRPSGVNRLRPTDPAPKTYDADYLESLELGFKSTMNDGKLVMNGAVYSMDWNDYQTTTYDLNLVAVAFVDNVGNAEITGMELNILYALNNTTNLTFYYNGVDSTLSEDYYQSGELYASSGNRLSYMPETSAYVSLDKDFSINGKSGYMNL
;
A
#
# COMPACT_ATOMS: atom_id res chain seq x y z
N ASP A 1 27.83 -9.91 39.71
CA ASP A 1 29.15 -9.42 39.25
C ASP A 1 28.96 -8.44 38.10
N ILE A 2 29.07 -7.14 38.43
CA ILE A 2 28.84 -6.02 37.47
C ILE A 2 29.96 -5.91 36.43
N ASN A 3 30.91 -6.83 36.43
CA ASN A 3 32.08 -6.82 35.55
C ASN A 3 31.99 -7.78 34.36
N ASP A 4 30.90 -8.52 34.23
CA ASP A 4 30.67 -9.34 33.03
C ASP A 4 29.94 -8.50 31.98
N CYS A 5 30.63 -7.49 31.45
CA CYS A 5 30.19 -6.75 30.27
C CYS A 5 30.19 -7.71 29.10
N ARG A 6 29.13 -8.46 28.92
CA ARG A 6 28.87 -9.24 27.70
C ARG A 6 28.72 -8.27 26.57
N ASP A 7 29.23 -8.67 25.42
CA ASP A 7 29.16 -7.88 24.22
C ASP A 7 27.67 -7.57 23.91
N PRO A 8 27.26 -6.30 23.99
CA PRO A 8 25.84 -5.93 23.74
C PRO A 8 25.45 -5.98 22.28
N ARG A 9 26.37 -6.37 21.38
CA ARG A 9 26.08 -6.45 19.96
C ARG A 9 25.08 -7.58 19.70
N MET A 10 24.02 -7.23 19.03
CA MET A 10 23.02 -8.17 18.53
C MET A 10 22.98 -8.04 17.02
N THR A 11 22.99 -9.15 16.31
CA THR A 11 22.84 -9.19 14.86
C THR A 11 21.46 -9.71 14.54
N TYR A 12 20.73 -8.96 13.74
CA TYR A 12 19.50 -9.39 13.12
C TYR A 12 19.83 -9.95 11.74
N ALA A 13 19.40 -11.15 11.45
CA ALA A 13 19.47 -11.77 10.16
C ALA A 13 18.05 -12.15 9.71
N GLN A 14 17.71 -11.84 8.48
CA GLN A 14 16.43 -12.24 7.89
C GLN A 14 16.68 -12.71 6.46
N SER A 15 16.14 -13.85 6.12
CA SER A 15 15.98 -14.31 4.75
C SER A 15 14.52 -14.35 4.35
N ASN A 16 14.23 -14.04 3.09
CA ASN A 16 12.91 -14.21 2.50
C ASN A 16 13.09 -14.95 1.19
N ASP A 17 12.34 -16.02 1.05
CA ASP A 17 12.14 -16.72 -0.23
C ASP A 17 10.70 -16.47 -0.67
N ILE A 18 10.52 -15.94 -1.88
CA ILE A 18 9.20 -15.53 -2.39
C ILE A 18 9.00 -16.15 -3.76
N GLU A 19 7.98 -16.98 -3.86
CA GLU A 19 7.50 -17.51 -5.13
C GLU A 19 6.10 -16.96 -5.42
N ARG A 20 5.92 -16.37 -6.60
CA ARG A 20 4.65 -15.81 -7.04
C ARG A 20 4.35 -16.26 -8.45
N THR A 21 3.17 -16.83 -8.64
CA THR A 21 2.62 -17.19 -9.95
C THR A 21 1.30 -16.46 -10.15
N ALA A 22 1.19 -15.71 -11.25
CA ALA A 22 -0.06 -15.04 -11.62
C ALA A 22 -0.45 -15.39 -13.05
N THR A 23 -1.71 -15.67 -13.26
CA THR A 23 -2.32 -15.95 -14.56
C THR A 23 -3.52 -15.05 -14.76
N GLU A 24 -3.59 -14.41 -15.92
CA GLU A 24 -4.72 -13.57 -16.29
C GLU A 24 -5.12 -13.85 -17.74
N ILE A 25 -6.43 -13.94 -17.97
CA ILE A 25 -7.03 -14.06 -19.29
C ILE A 25 -8.00 -12.90 -19.46
N ARG A 26 -7.86 -12.15 -20.55
CA ARG A 26 -8.75 -11.04 -20.91
C ARG A 26 -9.35 -11.23 -22.31
N VAL A 27 -10.58 -10.79 -22.45
CA VAL A 27 -11.25 -10.62 -23.74
C VAL A 27 -11.83 -9.21 -23.77
N SER A 28 -11.60 -8.49 -24.86
CA SER A 28 -12.11 -7.13 -25.03
C SER A 28 -12.75 -6.98 -26.40
N SER A 29 -13.76 -6.11 -26.48
CA SER A 29 -14.24 -5.59 -27.76
C SER A 29 -13.35 -4.44 -28.23
N ASP A 30 -13.32 -4.23 -29.54
CA ASP A 30 -12.73 -3.06 -30.20
C ASP A 30 -13.58 -2.72 -31.42
N ASN A 31 -14.46 -1.74 -31.25
CA ASN A 31 -15.40 -1.34 -32.33
C ASN A 31 -15.81 0.14 -32.20
N ASP A 32 -16.35 0.69 -33.28
CA ASP A 32 -16.76 2.09 -33.40
C ASP A 32 -18.23 2.32 -32.96
N SER A 33 -18.87 1.36 -32.29
CA SER A 33 -20.30 1.44 -31.94
C SER A 33 -20.62 2.36 -30.76
N GLY A 34 -19.61 2.98 -30.13
CA GLY A 34 -19.77 3.76 -28.90
C GLY A 34 -19.98 2.92 -27.65
N PHE A 35 -19.83 1.59 -27.74
CA PHE A 35 -19.87 0.65 -26.65
C PHE A 35 -18.73 -0.34 -26.77
N ASN A 36 -17.77 -0.27 -25.84
CA ASN A 36 -16.68 -1.22 -25.72
C ASN A 36 -16.64 -1.82 -24.32
N TRP A 37 -16.03 -2.99 -24.18
CA TRP A 37 -15.96 -3.69 -22.91
C TRP A 37 -14.70 -4.55 -22.82
N VAL A 38 -14.31 -4.85 -21.60
CA VAL A 38 -13.32 -5.86 -21.24
C VAL A 38 -13.89 -6.77 -20.16
N LEU A 39 -13.64 -8.07 -20.28
CA LEU A 39 -13.92 -9.08 -19.26
C LEU A 39 -12.66 -9.90 -19.03
N GLY A 40 -12.38 -10.25 -17.79
CA GLY A 40 -11.22 -11.04 -17.46
C GLY A 40 -11.41 -11.93 -16.25
N ALA A 41 -10.52 -12.91 -16.16
CA ALA A 41 -10.34 -13.78 -14.99
C ALA A 41 -8.87 -13.76 -14.56
N PHE A 42 -8.65 -13.75 -13.28
CA PHE A 42 -7.32 -13.64 -12.65
C PHE A 42 -7.18 -14.70 -11.57
N GLN A 43 -6.00 -15.30 -11.50
CA GLN A 43 -5.59 -16.18 -10.40
C GLN A 43 -4.14 -15.88 -10.03
N GLU A 44 -3.87 -15.82 -8.74
CA GLU A 44 -2.52 -15.65 -8.20
C GLU A 44 -2.31 -16.59 -7.02
N THR A 45 -1.11 -17.18 -6.98
CA THR A 45 -0.60 -17.89 -5.81
C THR A 45 0.70 -17.22 -5.39
N ASN A 46 0.84 -16.93 -4.11
CA ASN A 46 2.01 -16.29 -3.52
C ASN A 46 2.45 -17.10 -2.29
N GLU A 47 3.64 -17.67 -2.34
CA GLU A 47 4.29 -18.34 -1.21
C GLU A 47 5.45 -17.48 -0.74
N LYS A 48 5.53 -17.25 0.57
CA LYS A 48 6.63 -16.51 1.19
C LYS A 48 7.10 -17.23 2.43
N VAL A 49 8.32 -17.75 2.36
CA VAL A 49 9.04 -18.28 3.52
C VAL A 49 9.94 -17.18 4.06
N THR A 50 9.87 -16.94 5.36
CA THR A 50 10.70 -15.94 6.05
C THR A 50 11.34 -16.60 7.24
N ASP A 51 12.68 -16.59 7.28
CA ASP A 51 13.48 -17.02 8.42
C ASP A 51 14.09 -15.78 9.09
N VAL A 52 13.96 -15.68 10.40
CA VAL A 52 14.49 -14.56 11.18
C VAL A 52 15.29 -15.09 12.37
N ASP A 53 16.54 -14.62 12.48
CA ASP A 53 17.42 -14.91 13.59
C ASP A 53 17.91 -13.64 14.28
N TYR A 54 17.82 -13.63 15.60
CA TYR A 54 18.54 -12.70 16.42
C TYR A 54 19.75 -13.40 17.04
N LEU A 55 20.93 -13.03 16.58
CA LEU A 55 22.19 -13.60 16.96
C LEU A 55 22.92 -12.70 17.97
N GLN A 56 23.40 -13.29 19.07
CA GLN A 56 24.24 -12.61 20.03
C GLN A 56 25.64 -13.24 20.02
N PRO A 57 26.71 -12.49 19.69
CA PRO A 57 28.08 -12.97 19.77
C PRO A 57 28.44 -13.40 21.19
N GLY A 58 29.10 -14.54 21.36
CA GLY A 58 29.55 -15.03 22.65
C GLY A 58 28.53 -15.78 23.49
N GLY A 59 27.42 -16.18 22.90
CA GLY A 59 26.33 -16.90 23.56
C GLY A 59 25.28 -15.98 24.17
N SER A 60 24.03 -16.47 24.24
CA SER A 60 22.93 -15.68 24.77
C SER A 60 23.00 -15.57 26.29
N TYR A 61 22.60 -14.44 26.82
CA TYR A 61 22.43 -14.24 28.29
C TYR A 61 21.45 -15.26 28.87
N PHE A 62 20.54 -15.76 28.08
CA PHE A 62 19.47 -16.70 28.45
C PHE A 62 19.73 -18.15 28.05
N SER A 63 20.77 -18.44 27.30
CA SER A 63 21.13 -19.81 26.91
C SER A 63 22.43 -20.23 27.58
N SER A 64 22.48 -21.45 28.03
CA SER A 64 23.68 -22.09 28.61
C SER A 64 24.72 -22.45 27.52
N GLY A 65 24.98 -21.53 26.59
CA GLY A 65 26.30 -21.43 25.98
C GLY A 65 26.60 -22.22 24.74
N THR A 66 25.67 -22.54 23.81
CA THR A 66 26.07 -23.31 22.61
C THR A 66 25.58 -22.79 21.26
N SER A 67 24.60 -21.93 21.17
CA SER A 67 24.26 -21.26 19.90
C SER A 67 24.19 -19.76 20.11
N GLY A 68 24.68 -18.99 19.14
CA GLY A 68 24.58 -17.53 19.19
C GLY A 68 23.15 -16.99 18.94
N THR A 69 22.19 -17.83 18.59
CA THR A 69 20.79 -17.46 18.36
C THR A 69 20.06 -17.41 19.69
N TRP A 70 19.49 -16.26 20.04
CA TRP A 70 18.67 -16.14 21.23
C TRP A 70 17.17 -16.08 20.91
N TRP A 71 16.81 -15.71 19.69
CA TRP A 71 15.44 -15.74 19.21
C TRP A 71 15.43 -16.05 17.71
N GLU A 72 14.48 -16.89 17.31
CA GLU A 72 14.26 -17.25 15.90
C GLU A 72 12.77 -17.20 15.59
N ALA A 73 12.44 -17.03 14.32
CA ALA A 73 11.10 -17.21 13.80
C ALA A 73 11.15 -17.67 12.36
N ASP A 74 10.42 -18.74 12.11
CA ASP A 74 10.14 -19.24 10.78
C ASP A 74 8.68 -18.96 10.44
N LEU A 75 8.44 -18.37 9.29
CA LEU A 75 7.09 -18.06 8.81
C LEU A 75 6.95 -18.61 7.40
N ASP A 76 5.95 -19.43 7.22
CA ASP A 76 5.49 -19.88 5.91
C ASP A 76 4.10 -19.30 5.67
N ARG A 77 3.99 -18.41 4.67
CA ARG A 77 2.76 -17.75 4.28
C ARG A 77 2.41 -18.15 2.86
N LYS A 78 1.20 -18.67 2.69
CA LYS A 78 0.62 -18.98 1.40
C LYS A 78 -0.65 -18.18 1.19
N GLY A 79 -0.71 -17.44 0.10
CA GLY A 79 -1.88 -16.69 -0.34
C GLY A 79 -2.36 -17.19 -1.70
N GLU A 80 -3.67 -17.32 -1.86
CA GLU A 80 -4.32 -17.57 -3.13
C GLU A 80 -5.39 -16.51 -3.38
N ILE A 81 -5.41 -15.92 -4.58
CA ILE A 81 -6.39 -14.92 -5.00
C ILE A 81 -6.99 -15.38 -6.32
N GLN A 82 -8.30 -15.41 -6.39
CA GLN A 82 -9.06 -15.59 -7.62
C GLN A 82 -9.98 -14.40 -7.83
N ALA A 83 -10.13 -13.94 -9.07
CA ALA A 83 -11.03 -12.85 -9.37
C ALA A 83 -11.60 -12.94 -10.79
N ILE A 84 -12.81 -12.44 -10.93
CA ILE A 84 -13.39 -12.07 -12.21
C ILE A 84 -13.59 -10.56 -12.23
N PHE A 85 -13.36 -9.93 -13.37
CA PHE A 85 -13.52 -8.49 -13.49
C PHE A 85 -14.03 -8.09 -14.87
N GLY A 86 -14.58 -6.91 -14.96
CA GLY A 86 -14.99 -6.35 -16.22
C GLY A 86 -15.20 -4.84 -16.15
N GLU A 87 -15.07 -4.20 -17.31
CA GLU A 87 -15.39 -2.79 -17.50
C GLU A 87 -16.19 -2.61 -18.80
N ALA A 88 -17.15 -1.72 -18.78
CA ALA A 88 -17.89 -1.25 -19.94
C ALA A 88 -17.60 0.23 -20.16
N TYR A 89 -17.30 0.59 -21.39
CA TYR A 89 -17.05 1.95 -21.87
C TYR A 89 -18.20 2.35 -22.77
N ILE A 90 -18.96 3.36 -22.37
CA ILE A 90 -20.21 3.78 -23.00
C ILE A 90 -20.05 5.22 -23.43
N ASP A 91 -20.01 5.48 -24.73
CA ASP A 91 -20.02 6.83 -25.28
C ASP A 91 -21.46 7.36 -25.24
N ILE A 92 -21.74 8.24 -24.30
CA ILE A 92 -23.04 8.91 -24.14
C ILE A 92 -23.27 9.85 -25.34
N ASN A 93 -22.19 10.49 -25.77
CA ASN A 93 -22.10 11.32 -27.00
C ASN A 93 -20.62 11.47 -27.39
N ASP A 94 -20.33 12.20 -28.47
CA ASP A 94 -18.96 12.39 -29.01
C ASP A 94 -17.97 13.00 -28.01
N LYS A 95 -18.45 13.60 -26.92
CA LYS A 95 -17.62 14.28 -25.91
C LYS A 95 -17.64 13.61 -24.54
N THR A 96 -18.60 12.74 -24.28
CA THR A 96 -18.84 12.18 -22.94
C THR A 96 -18.81 10.68 -22.96
N GLN A 97 -17.95 10.08 -22.17
CA GLN A 97 -17.89 8.63 -21.96
C GLN A 97 -18.10 8.30 -20.48
N LEU A 98 -18.93 7.29 -20.25
CA LEU A 98 -19.13 6.65 -18.95
C LEU A 98 -18.38 5.33 -18.94
N THR A 99 -17.64 5.05 -17.87
CA THR A 99 -17.05 3.75 -17.59
C THR A 99 -17.67 3.16 -16.34
N VAL A 100 -18.14 1.93 -16.42
CA VAL A 100 -18.65 1.15 -15.28
C VAL A 100 -17.82 -0.12 -15.19
N GLY A 101 -17.26 -0.39 -14.02
CA GLY A 101 -16.41 -1.54 -13.78
C GLY A 101 -16.74 -2.26 -12.49
N PHE A 102 -16.33 -3.51 -12.41
CA PHE A 102 -16.37 -4.31 -11.21
C PHE A 102 -15.21 -5.31 -11.17
N ARG A 103 -14.83 -5.68 -9.96
CA ARG A 103 -13.95 -6.84 -9.68
C ARG A 103 -14.56 -7.61 -8.52
N ASN A 104 -14.94 -8.86 -8.76
CA ASN A 104 -15.33 -9.79 -7.71
C ASN A 104 -14.14 -10.71 -7.42
N TYR A 105 -13.79 -10.86 -6.15
CA TYR A 105 -12.62 -11.61 -5.73
C TYR A 105 -12.93 -12.54 -4.56
N ASP A 106 -12.16 -13.62 -4.51
CA ASP A 106 -12.02 -14.51 -3.37
C ASP A 106 -10.52 -14.59 -3.04
N GLN A 107 -10.17 -14.53 -1.75
CA GLN A 107 -8.82 -14.61 -1.26
C GLN A 107 -8.74 -15.52 -0.04
N ASP A 108 -7.81 -16.46 -0.09
CA ASP A 108 -7.43 -17.32 1.04
C ASP A 108 -5.99 -17.03 1.45
N MET A 109 -5.72 -17.06 2.75
CA MET A 109 -4.39 -16.92 3.31
C MET A 109 -4.18 -17.95 4.42
N ASP A 110 -3.13 -18.74 4.29
CA ASP A 110 -2.61 -19.64 5.32
C ASP A 110 -1.29 -19.07 5.85
N LEU A 111 -1.13 -19.04 7.16
CA LEU A 111 0.12 -18.74 7.83
C LEU A 111 0.47 -19.86 8.81
N THR A 112 1.61 -20.49 8.62
CA THR A 112 2.25 -21.33 9.61
C THR A 112 3.47 -20.60 10.16
N ALA A 113 3.53 -20.44 11.46
CA ALA A 113 4.63 -19.73 12.11
C ALA A 113 5.18 -20.54 13.29
N SER A 114 6.50 -20.59 13.39
CA SER A 114 7.23 -21.05 14.56
C SER A 114 8.06 -19.88 15.07
N ASN A 115 7.96 -19.57 16.34
CA ASN A 115 8.83 -18.58 16.95
C ASN A 115 9.15 -18.92 18.41
N GLY A 116 10.31 -18.50 18.87
CA GLY A 116 10.72 -18.78 20.24
C GLY A 116 12.11 -18.30 20.57
N TYR A 117 12.43 -18.36 21.87
CA TYR A 117 13.75 -18.07 22.38
C TYR A 117 14.54 -19.38 22.52
N TYR A 118 15.73 -19.43 21.95
CA TYR A 118 16.65 -20.53 22.14
C TYR A 118 17.13 -20.55 23.59
N GLY A 119 16.99 -21.71 24.24
CA GLY A 119 17.37 -21.87 25.63
C GLY A 119 16.23 -22.11 26.62
N GLY A 120 14.99 -22.08 26.18
CA GLY A 120 13.85 -22.70 26.88
C GLY A 120 13.42 -22.14 28.24
N TYR A 121 14.11 -21.16 28.81
CA TYR A 121 13.94 -20.80 30.21
C TYR A 121 12.79 -19.86 30.52
N LEU A 122 12.29 -19.08 29.55
CA LEU A 122 11.21 -18.13 29.83
C LEU A 122 10.00 -18.22 28.90
N PHE A 123 10.14 -18.61 27.64
CA PHE A 123 9.05 -18.43 26.68
C PHE A 123 8.78 -19.58 25.70
N GLY A 124 9.55 -20.66 25.68
CA GLY A 124 9.33 -21.83 24.81
C GLY A 124 9.17 -21.50 23.32
N ILE A 125 9.17 -22.51 22.47
CA ILE A 125 8.80 -22.39 21.05
C ILE A 125 7.28 -22.36 20.93
N SER A 126 6.75 -21.40 20.18
CA SER A 126 5.32 -21.26 19.89
C SER A 126 5.07 -21.59 18.41
N ASN A 127 4.25 -22.59 18.16
CA ASN A 127 3.77 -22.91 16.83
C ASN A 127 2.36 -22.33 16.63
N GLN A 128 2.13 -21.71 15.51
CA GLN A 128 0.86 -21.09 15.15
C GLN A 128 0.46 -21.52 13.76
N ASN A 129 -0.82 -21.71 13.56
CA ASN A 129 -1.41 -21.97 12.26
C ASN A 129 -2.69 -21.16 12.17
N PHE A 130 -2.74 -20.22 11.25
CA PHE A 130 -3.87 -19.34 11.05
C PHE A 130 -4.32 -19.36 9.60
N LYS A 131 -5.63 -19.24 9.43
CA LYS A 131 -6.26 -19.15 8.12
C LYS A 131 -7.18 -17.94 8.12
N SER A 132 -7.16 -17.23 7.01
CA SER A 132 -8.07 -16.13 6.72
C SER A 132 -8.64 -16.34 5.33
N SER A 133 -9.93 -16.12 5.18
CA SER A 133 -10.63 -16.17 3.89
C SER A 133 -11.50 -14.94 3.77
N GLU A 134 -11.47 -14.32 2.60
CA GLU A 134 -12.19 -13.09 2.33
C GLU A 134 -12.69 -13.05 0.89
N SER A 135 -13.85 -12.45 0.68
CA SER A 135 -14.42 -12.23 -0.64
C SER A 135 -15.14 -10.89 -0.71
N GLY A 136 -15.15 -10.29 -1.88
CA GLY A 136 -15.80 -9.01 -2.05
C GLY A 136 -15.99 -8.62 -3.51
N THR A 137 -16.68 -7.49 -3.69
CA THR A 137 -16.85 -6.87 -5.00
C THR A 137 -16.44 -5.41 -4.93
N ILE A 138 -15.52 -5.01 -5.78
CA ILE A 138 -14.99 -3.65 -5.89
C ILE A 138 -15.62 -2.99 -7.11
N PRO A 139 -16.45 -1.96 -6.93
CA PRO A 139 -17.03 -1.19 -8.03
C PRO A 139 -16.07 -0.11 -8.53
N LYS A 140 -16.28 0.31 -9.78
CA LYS A 140 -15.66 1.47 -10.40
C LYS A 140 -16.67 2.21 -11.25
N LEU A 141 -16.72 3.52 -11.09
CA LEU A 141 -17.51 4.41 -11.93
C LEU A 141 -16.63 5.59 -12.33
N ASN A 142 -16.56 5.89 -13.63
CA ASN A 142 -15.87 7.06 -14.14
C ASN A 142 -16.72 7.73 -15.22
N ILE A 143 -16.80 9.04 -15.16
CA ILE A 143 -17.34 9.86 -16.23
C ILE A 143 -16.27 10.85 -16.68
N LYS A 144 -15.99 10.89 -17.98
CA LYS A 144 -15.13 11.92 -18.57
C LYS A 144 -15.92 12.74 -19.60
N HIS A 145 -15.61 14.03 -19.68
CA HIS A 145 -16.22 14.95 -20.62
C HIS A 145 -15.16 15.87 -21.25
N ASN A 146 -15.06 15.85 -22.56
CA ASN A 146 -14.20 16.73 -23.35
C ASN A 146 -14.94 18.07 -23.53
N ILE A 147 -14.54 19.09 -22.77
CA ILE A 147 -15.09 20.47 -22.92
C ILE A 147 -14.67 21.02 -24.29
N SER A 148 -13.39 20.78 -24.65
CA SER A 148 -12.79 21.09 -25.95
C SER A 148 -11.78 20.03 -26.31
N ASP A 149 -11.11 20.17 -27.46
CA ASP A 149 -10.02 19.27 -27.86
C ASP A 149 -8.80 19.35 -26.90
N ASP A 150 -8.68 20.47 -26.21
CA ASP A 150 -7.55 20.79 -25.32
C ASP A 150 -7.87 20.62 -23.83
N LEU A 151 -9.13 20.39 -23.45
CA LEU A 151 -9.56 20.32 -22.05
C LEU A 151 -10.56 19.20 -21.81
N MET A 152 -10.23 18.29 -20.93
CA MET A 152 -11.08 17.22 -20.43
C MET A 152 -11.25 17.35 -18.92
N VAL A 153 -12.47 17.11 -18.43
CA VAL A 153 -12.79 16.98 -17.01
C VAL A 153 -13.32 15.58 -16.74
N TYR A 154 -13.12 15.09 -15.52
CA TYR A 154 -13.60 13.76 -15.14
C TYR A 154 -13.99 13.68 -13.68
N GLY A 155 -14.83 12.71 -13.35
CA GLY A 155 -15.11 12.26 -12.01
C GLY A 155 -14.96 10.75 -11.94
N THR A 156 -14.32 10.26 -10.86
CA THR A 156 -14.11 8.84 -10.61
C THR A 156 -14.57 8.48 -9.21
N TYR A 157 -15.37 7.43 -9.09
CA TYR A 157 -15.59 6.71 -7.84
C TYR A 157 -14.99 5.32 -7.98
N THR A 158 -14.24 4.91 -7.00
CA THR A 158 -13.67 3.54 -6.94
C THR A 158 -13.47 3.12 -5.51
N GLU A 159 -13.51 1.82 -5.29
CA GLU A 159 -13.15 1.20 -4.03
C GLU A 159 -11.86 0.40 -4.19
N GLY A 160 -11.14 0.25 -3.10
CA GLY A 160 -9.98 -0.61 -2.96
C GLY A 160 -10.00 -1.28 -1.60
N PHE A 161 -9.17 -2.30 -1.40
CA PHE A 161 -9.06 -2.96 -0.11
C PHE A 161 -7.63 -3.46 0.12
N ARG A 162 -7.29 -3.61 1.39
CA ARG A 162 -6.16 -4.44 1.82
C ARG A 162 -6.72 -5.68 2.53
N PRO A 163 -6.18 -6.86 2.24
CA PRO A 163 -6.71 -8.10 2.79
C PRO A 163 -6.54 -8.18 4.31
N SER A 164 -7.42 -8.96 4.92
CA SER A 164 -7.25 -9.44 6.29
C SER A 164 -5.93 -10.22 6.44
N GLY A 165 -5.47 -10.38 7.66
CA GLY A 165 -4.23 -11.09 7.87
C GLY A 165 -4.01 -11.56 9.29
N VAL A 166 -2.79 -12.01 9.55
CA VAL A 166 -2.41 -12.66 10.79
C VAL A 166 -1.17 -11.99 11.38
N ASN A 167 -1.25 -11.69 12.65
CA ASN A 167 -0.13 -11.20 13.43
C ASN A 167 0.77 -12.35 13.90
N ARG A 168 2.07 -12.12 13.81
CA ARG A 168 3.09 -13.03 14.35
C ARG A 168 3.24 -12.82 15.84
N LEU A 169 2.36 -13.40 16.63
CA LEU A 169 2.33 -13.26 18.07
C LEU A 169 2.37 -14.62 18.74
N ARG A 170 2.90 -14.69 19.97
CA ARG A 170 2.77 -15.90 20.79
C ARG A 170 1.30 -16.10 21.20
N PRO A 171 0.82 -17.32 21.41
CA PRO A 171 -0.55 -17.58 21.85
C PRO A 171 -0.94 -16.82 23.12
N THR A 172 0.04 -16.56 23.99
CA THR A 172 -0.14 -15.84 25.27
C THR A 172 -0.08 -14.33 25.18
N ASP A 173 0.35 -13.77 24.03
CA ASP A 173 0.38 -12.32 23.87
C ASP A 173 -1.06 -11.77 23.83
N PRO A 174 -1.34 -10.67 24.51
CA PRO A 174 -2.70 -10.12 24.61
C PRO A 174 -3.18 -9.46 23.32
N ALA A 175 -2.27 -9.11 22.41
CA ALA A 175 -2.59 -8.45 21.15
C ALA A 175 -3.43 -9.35 20.21
N PRO A 176 -4.23 -8.77 19.31
CA PRO A 176 -5.03 -9.50 18.33
C PRO A 176 -4.20 -10.45 17.48
N LYS A 177 -4.65 -11.69 17.30
CA LYS A 177 -3.96 -12.70 16.48
C LYS A 177 -4.20 -12.48 14.98
N THR A 178 -5.32 -11.91 14.65
CA THR A 178 -5.76 -11.59 13.30
C THR A 178 -6.19 -10.13 13.24
N TYR A 179 -6.20 -9.59 12.06
CA TYR A 179 -6.79 -8.31 11.74
C TYR A 179 -7.68 -8.47 10.50
N ASP A 180 -8.75 -7.69 10.45
CA ASP A 180 -9.71 -7.73 9.35
C ASP A 180 -9.20 -6.94 8.14
N ALA A 181 -9.83 -7.14 6.97
CA ALA A 181 -9.58 -6.32 5.80
C ALA A 181 -9.96 -4.87 6.06
N ASP A 182 -9.32 -3.96 5.37
CA ASP A 182 -9.74 -2.57 5.33
C ASP A 182 -10.14 -2.16 3.90
N TYR A 183 -11.03 -1.18 3.83
CA TYR A 183 -11.64 -0.74 2.58
C TYR A 183 -11.47 0.76 2.40
N LEU A 184 -11.04 1.16 1.22
CA LEU A 184 -10.87 2.55 0.84
C LEU A 184 -11.87 2.91 -0.26
N GLU A 185 -12.81 3.80 0.04
CA GLU A 185 -13.68 4.44 -0.94
C GLU A 185 -13.05 5.75 -1.40
N SER A 186 -13.01 6.00 -2.68
CA SER A 186 -12.37 7.19 -3.25
C SER A 186 -13.28 7.89 -4.25
N LEU A 187 -13.49 9.17 -4.04
CA LEU A 187 -14.13 10.07 -5.00
C LEU A 187 -13.10 11.12 -5.45
N GLU A 188 -12.86 11.19 -6.75
CA GLU A 188 -11.94 12.13 -7.37
C GLU A 188 -12.62 12.94 -8.45
N LEU A 189 -12.39 14.25 -8.49
CA LEU A 189 -12.77 15.16 -9.57
C LEU A 189 -11.50 15.82 -10.11
N GLY A 190 -11.31 15.76 -11.42
CA GLY A 190 -10.10 16.28 -12.01
C GLY A 190 -10.27 16.85 -13.41
N PHE A 191 -9.18 17.44 -13.89
CA PHE A 191 -9.08 17.92 -15.27
C PHE A 191 -7.72 17.56 -15.87
N LYS A 192 -7.70 17.43 -17.20
CA LYS A 192 -6.47 17.31 -18.01
C LYS A 192 -6.57 18.31 -19.16
N SER A 193 -5.50 19.06 -19.36
CA SER A 193 -5.47 20.04 -20.43
C SER A 193 -4.10 20.06 -21.15
N THR A 194 -4.17 20.33 -22.45
CA THR A 194 -3.00 20.49 -23.32
C THR A 194 -3.23 21.74 -24.14
N MET A 195 -2.63 22.83 -23.78
CA MET A 195 -2.86 24.16 -24.34
C MET A 195 -1.62 24.69 -25.08
N ASN A 196 -1.81 25.78 -25.82
CA ASN A 196 -0.74 26.52 -26.49
C ASN A 196 0.07 25.62 -27.43
N ASP A 197 -0.61 24.90 -28.33
CA ASP A 197 -0.04 23.95 -29.28
C ASP A 197 0.85 22.88 -28.61
N GLY A 198 0.40 22.33 -27.48
CA GLY A 198 1.11 21.30 -26.72
C GLY A 198 2.21 21.79 -25.79
N LYS A 199 2.46 23.11 -25.73
CA LYS A 199 3.51 23.69 -24.89
C LYS A 199 3.17 23.73 -23.40
N LEU A 200 1.89 23.76 -23.06
CA LEU A 200 1.42 23.79 -21.67
C LEU A 200 0.50 22.59 -21.41
N VAL A 201 0.98 21.66 -20.60
CA VAL A 201 0.19 20.54 -20.09
C VAL A 201 -0.09 20.79 -18.61
N MET A 202 -1.37 20.78 -18.22
CA MET A 202 -1.81 20.93 -16.85
C MET A 202 -2.78 19.83 -16.49
N ASN A 203 -2.51 19.12 -15.39
CA ASN A 203 -3.40 18.14 -14.81
C ASN A 203 -3.62 18.50 -13.35
N GLY A 204 -4.85 18.46 -12.90
CA GLY A 204 -5.20 18.70 -11.51
C GLY A 204 -6.36 17.84 -11.07
N ALA A 205 -6.36 17.50 -9.78
CA ALA A 205 -7.44 16.75 -9.15
C ALA A 205 -7.65 17.22 -7.72
N VAL A 206 -8.87 17.04 -7.23
CA VAL A 206 -9.23 17.06 -5.83
C VAL A 206 -9.89 15.73 -5.50
N TYR A 207 -9.63 15.19 -4.31
CA TYR A 207 -10.15 13.89 -3.92
C TYR A 207 -10.56 13.86 -2.44
N SER A 208 -11.48 12.96 -2.16
CA SER A 208 -11.88 12.57 -0.81
C SER A 208 -11.89 11.05 -0.74
N MET A 209 -11.31 10.51 0.34
CA MET A 209 -11.26 9.08 0.57
C MET A 209 -11.73 8.79 1.99
N ASP A 210 -12.61 7.79 2.10
CA ASP A 210 -13.05 7.23 3.37
C ASP A 210 -12.38 5.85 3.52
N TRP A 211 -11.59 5.71 4.57
CA TRP A 211 -10.85 4.48 4.86
C TRP A 211 -11.48 3.79 6.06
N ASN A 212 -12.21 2.73 5.78
CA ASN A 212 -12.91 1.94 6.78
C ASN A 212 -12.02 0.82 7.33
N ASP A 213 -12.07 0.62 8.64
CA ASP A 213 -11.30 -0.41 9.36
C ASP A 213 -9.77 -0.30 9.12
N TYR A 214 -9.24 0.93 9.06
CA TYR A 214 -7.85 1.24 8.69
C TYR A 214 -6.84 0.38 9.44
N GLN A 215 -6.08 -0.43 8.70
CA GLN A 215 -5.00 -1.26 9.22
C GLN A 215 -3.72 -0.44 9.41
N THR A 216 -3.13 -0.51 10.58
CA THR A 216 -1.79 0.06 10.82
C THR A 216 -0.99 -0.79 11.80
N THR A 217 0.34 -0.65 11.73
CA THR A 217 1.21 -1.24 12.74
C THR A 217 1.16 -0.42 14.01
N THR A 218 0.83 -1.06 15.10
CA THR A 218 0.80 -0.49 16.45
C THR A 218 1.69 -1.30 17.40
N TYR A 219 1.86 -0.82 18.62
CA TYR A 219 2.67 -1.46 19.64
C TYR A 219 1.83 -1.69 20.89
N ASP A 220 2.00 -2.84 21.54
CA ASP A 220 1.36 -3.10 22.82
C ASP A 220 1.93 -2.17 23.90
N LEU A 221 1.06 -1.41 24.56
CA LEU A 221 1.45 -0.47 25.62
C LEU A 221 2.06 -1.17 26.85
N ASN A 222 1.76 -2.45 27.05
CA ASN A 222 2.23 -3.24 28.18
C ASN A 222 3.44 -4.12 27.84
N LEU A 223 3.71 -4.34 26.54
CA LEU A 223 4.78 -5.18 26.02
C LEU A 223 5.68 -4.36 25.08
N VAL A 224 6.61 -3.64 25.64
CA VAL A 224 7.45 -2.59 25.02
C VAL A 224 8.14 -2.97 23.68
N ALA A 225 8.03 -4.18 23.21
CA ALA A 225 8.71 -4.64 21.97
C ALA A 225 7.83 -5.42 20.99
N VAL A 226 6.53 -5.49 21.23
CA VAL A 226 5.64 -6.28 20.37
C VAL A 226 4.87 -5.36 19.45
N ALA A 227 5.30 -5.33 18.19
CA ALA A 227 4.57 -4.67 17.10
C ALA A 227 3.58 -5.65 16.47
N PHE A 228 2.38 -5.19 16.18
CA PHE A 228 1.35 -5.96 15.48
C PHE A 228 0.51 -5.04 14.61
N VAL A 229 -0.19 -5.60 13.66
CA VAL A 229 -1.19 -4.88 12.85
C VAL A 229 -2.54 -4.97 13.54
N ASP A 230 -3.25 -3.86 13.60
CA ASP A 230 -4.62 -3.81 14.10
C ASP A 230 -5.48 -2.90 13.21
N ASN A 231 -6.78 -3.08 13.26
CA ASN A 231 -7.74 -2.19 12.66
C ASN A 231 -8.02 -1.07 13.67
N VAL A 232 -7.50 0.12 13.40
CA VAL A 232 -7.52 1.23 14.38
C VAL A 232 -8.70 2.18 14.20
N GLY A 233 -9.74 1.71 13.54
CA GLY A 233 -10.94 2.47 13.24
C GLY A 233 -10.91 3.10 11.84
N ASN A 234 -11.71 4.15 11.65
CA ASN A 234 -11.87 4.77 10.35
C ASN A 234 -10.96 5.99 10.20
N ALA A 235 -10.60 6.31 8.95
CA ALA A 235 -9.81 7.48 8.63
C ALA A 235 -10.38 8.21 7.40
N GLU A 236 -10.20 9.52 7.37
CA GLU A 236 -10.60 10.37 6.25
C GLU A 236 -9.35 11.01 5.63
N ILE A 237 -9.31 11.04 4.31
CA ILE A 237 -8.22 11.65 3.56
C ILE A 237 -8.82 12.57 2.52
N THR A 238 -8.46 13.85 2.55
CA THR A 238 -8.80 14.81 1.50
C THR A 238 -7.54 15.42 0.94
N GLY A 239 -7.55 15.71 -0.36
CA GLY A 239 -6.37 16.28 -0.96
C GLY A 239 -6.59 16.92 -2.31
N MET A 240 -5.51 17.55 -2.79
CA MET A 240 -5.43 18.13 -4.12
C MET A 240 -4.07 17.89 -4.75
N GLU A 241 -4.08 17.68 -6.04
CA GLU A 241 -2.87 17.50 -6.85
C GLU A 241 -2.87 18.48 -8.02
N LEU A 242 -1.70 19.02 -8.37
CA LEU A 242 -1.50 19.85 -9.52
C LEU A 242 -0.15 19.53 -10.16
N ASN A 243 -0.17 19.19 -11.43
CA ASN A 243 1.02 18.97 -12.25
C ASN A 243 0.99 19.91 -13.46
N ILE A 244 2.06 20.68 -13.66
CA ILE A 244 2.20 21.62 -14.77
C ILE A 244 3.54 21.32 -15.48
N LEU A 245 3.48 21.06 -16.77
CA LEU A 245 4.63 20.99 -17.65
C LEU A 245 4.53 22.12 -18.66
N TYR A 246 5.54 22.98 -18.72
CA TYR A 246 5.59 24.09 -19.64
C TYR A 246 6.87 24.08 -20.48
N ALA A 247 6.72 23.86 -21.79
CA ALA A 247 7.79 23.98 -22.75
C ALA A 247 8.10 25.47 -23.02
N LEU A 248 9.09 26.03 -22.33
CA LEU A 248 9.55 27.41 -22.53
C LEU A 248 10.06 27.64 -23.96
N ASN A 249 10.72 26.63 -24.50
CA ASN A 249 11.17 26.53 -25.91
C ASN A 249 11.48 25.07 -26.23
N ASN A 250 11.96 24.80 -27.45
CA ASN A 250 12.21 23.43 -27.96
C ASN A 250 13.27 22.63 -27.17
N THR A 251 14.00 23.29 -26.28
CA THR A 251 15.11 22.67 -25.50
C THR A 251 14.98 22.90 -24.00
N THR A 252 13.91 23.56 -23.55
CA THR A 252 13.80 23.94 -22.13
C THR A 252 12.36 23.73 -21.66
N ASN A 253 12.21 22.87 -20.65
CA ASN A 253 10.94 22.60 -19.99
C ASN A 253 10.99 23.01 -18.53
N LEU A 254 9.90 23.56 -18.04
CA LEU A 254 9.66 23.84 -16.63
C LEU A 254 8.57 22.88 -16.14
N THR A 255 8.84 22.15 -15.07
CA THR A 255 7.88 21.29 -14.40
C THR A 255 7.58 21.85 -13.01
N PHE A 256 6.31 21.90 -12.66
CA PHE A 256 5.82 22.19 -11.32
C PHE A 256 4.90 21.07 -10.88
N TYR A 257 5.12 20.59 -9.68
CA TYR A 257 4.23 19.64 -9.01
C TYR A 257 3.89 20.12 -7.61
N TYR A 258 2.63 19.95 -7.25
CA TYR A 258 2.13 20.21 -5.91
C TYR A 258 1.14 19.10 -5.51
N ASN A 259 1.27 18.62 -4.29
CA ASN A 259 0.32 17.73 -3.62
C ASN A 259 0.09 18.24 -2.20
N GLY A 260 -1.16 18.49 -1.85
CA GLY A 260 -1.59 18.83 -0.49
C GLY A 260 -2.55 17.76 0.02
N VAL A 261 -2.31 17.22 1.23
CA VAL A 261 -3.09 16.13 1.83
C VAL A 261 -3.41 16.46 3.27
N ASP A 262 -4.67 16.33 3.62
CA ASP A 262 -5.12 16.20 5.00
C ASP A 262 -5.61 14.77 5.24
N SER A 263 -5.08 14.10 6.26
CA SER A 263 -5.36 12.69 6.54
C SER A 263 -5.44 12.47 8.04
N THR A 264 -6.60 12.09 8.53
CA THR A 264 -6.85 12.00 9.97
C THR A 264 -7.69 10.77 10.31
N LEU A 265 -7.52 10.25 11.52
CA LEU A 265 -8.47 9.30 12.11
C LEU A 265 -9.80 10.01 12.35
N SER A 266 -10.91 9.38 11.98
CA SER A 266 -12.27 9.89 12.22
C SER A 266 -12.85 9.46 13.55
N GLU A 267 -12.22 8.51 14.26
CA GLU A 267 -12.66 8.00 15.56
C GLU A 267 -11.50 7.73 16.52
N ASP A 268 -11.82 7.60 17.80
CA ASP A 268 -10.84 7.27 18.85
C ASP A 268 -10.49 5.79 18.81
N TYR A 269 -9.22 5.46 18.90
CA TYR A 269 -8.74 4.08 19.02
C TYR A 269 -8.28 3.78 20.45
N TYR A 270 -8.80 2.69 21.00
CA TYR A 270 -8.49 2.21 22.35
C TYR A 270 -7.77 0.88 22.28
N GLN A 271 -6.71 0.74 23.06
CA GLN A 271 -5.98 -0.50 23.24
C GLN A 271 -6.01 -0.91 24.71
N SER A 272 -6.48 -2.13 25.00
CA SER A 272 -6.65 -2.63 26.40
C SER A 272 -7.46 -1.69 27.31
N GLY A 273 -8.38 -0.91 26.74
CA GLY A 273 -9.22 0.06 27.48
C GLY A 273 -8.59 1.43 27.68
N GLU A 274 -7.35 1.65 27.27
CA GLU A 274 -6.67 2.94 27.30
C GLU A 274 -6.73 3.61 25.93
N LEU A 275 -6.91 4.93 25.89
CA LEU A 275 -6.90 5.73 24.67
C LEU A 275 -5.49 5.71 24.06
N TYR A 276 -5.36 5.14 22.88
CA TYR A 276 -4.09 5.04 22.16
C TYR A 276 -3.92 6.15 21.11
N ALA A 277 -4.99 6.42 20.33
CA ALA A 277 -5.02 7.49 19.35
C ALA A 277 -6.41 8.15 19.34
N SER A 278 -6.44 9.46 19.18
CA SER A 278 -7.68 10.23 19.16
C SER A 278 -8.15 10.52 17.75
N SER A 279 -9.46 10.62 17.58
CA SER A 279 -10.05 11.26 16.41
C SER A 279 -9.37 12.61 16.12
N GLY A 280 -9.11 12.91 14.85
CA GLY A 280 -8.34 14.06 14.39
C GLY A 280 -6.82 13.89 14.43
N ASN A 281 -6.28 12.80 14.99
CA ASN A 281 -4.86 12.51 14.85
C ASN A 281 -4.52 12.20 13.40
N ARG A 282 -3.43 12.79 12.91
CA ARG A 282 -2.94 12.56 11.56
C ARG A 282 -2.43 11.14 11.36
N LEU A 283 -2.67 10.60 10.17
CA LEU A 283 -2.08 9.32 9.78
C LEU A 283 -0.57 9.46 9.62
N SER A 284 0.14 8.42 10.09
CA SER A 284 1.60 8.37 10.01
C SER A 284 2.07 8.24 8.55
N TYR A 285 3.26 8.79 8.28
CA TYR A 285 3.93 8.70 6.97
C TYR A 285 3.21 9.40 5.80
N MET A 286 2.25 10.28 6.08
CA MET A 286 1.56 11.09 5.09
C MET A 286 1.96 12.57 5.24
N PRO A 287 2.87 13.11 4.40
CA PRO A 287 3.23 14.52 4.46
C PRO A 287 2.06 15.40 4.01
N GLU A 288 1.83 16.50 4.73
CA GLU A 288 0.76 17.47 4.41
C GLU A 288 0.96 18.13 3.06
N THR A 289 2.20 18.34 2.68
CA THR A 289 2.55 19.02 1.44
C THR A 289 3.80 18.42 0.84
N SER A 290 3.73 18.15 -0.45
CA SER A 290 4.87 17.80 -1.28
C SER A 290 4.85 18.69 -2.53
N ALA A 291 5.95 19.35 -2.81
CA ALA A 291 6.06 20.20 -3.99
C ALA A 291 7.47 20.16 -4.56
N TYR A 292 7.58 20.27 -5.86
CA TYR A 292 8.87 20.51 -6.51
C TYR A 292 8.71 21.38 -7.76
N VAL A 293 9.81 22.03 -8.13
CA VAL A 293 10.00 22.74 -9.39
C VAL A 293 11.25 22.17 -10.04
N SER A 294 11.19 21.85 -11.32
CA SER A 294 12.33 21.36 -12.09
C SER A 294 12.45 22.14 -13.39
N LEU A 295 13.67 22.48 -13.76
CA LEU A 295 14.01 23.07 -15.04
C LEU A 295 14.90 22.10 -15.81
N ASP A 296 14.38 21.58 -16.91
CA ASP A 296 15.08 20.67 -17.81
C ASP A 296 15.56 21.41 -19.03
N LYS A 297 16.85 21.28 -19.35
CA LYS A 297 17.44 21.94 -20.50
C LYS A 297 18.36 21.03 -21.30
N ASP A 298 18.04 20.85 -22.57
CA ASP A 298 18.92 20.26 -23.57
C ASP A 298 19.83 21.33 -24.14
N PHE A 299 21.11 21.02 -24.34
CA PHE A 299 22.09 21.90 -24.96
C PHE A 299 23.05 21.13 -25.83
N SER A 300 23.77 21.86 -26.73
CA SER A 300 24.83 21.28 -27.54
C SER A 300 26.08 22.13 -27.43
N ILE A 301 27.23 21.49 -27.16
CA ILE A 301 28.55 22.12 -27.12
C ILE A 301 29.46 21.36 -28.08
N ASN A 302 30.00 22.05 -29.07
CA ASN A 302 30.88 21.47 -30.08
C ASN A 302 30.31 20.21 -30.76
N GLY A 303 29.01 20.22 -31.08
CA GLY A 303 28.32 19.11 -31.72
C GLY A 303 28.01 17.90 -30.80
N LYS A 304 28.30 18.00 -29.52
CA LYS A 304 27.95 17.00 -28.52
C LYS A 304 26.73 17.46 -27.75
N SER A 305 25.70 16.60 -27.67
CA SER A 305 24.50 16.85 -26.89
C SER A 305 24.76 16.70 -25.40
N GLY A 306 24.16 17.59 -24.60
CA GLY A 306 24.19 17.56 -23.16
C GLY A 306 22.77 17.83 -22.62
N TYR A 307 22.54 17.42 -21.37
CA TYR A 307 21.31 17.61 -20.63
C TYR A 307 21.60 18.16 -19.23
N MET A 308 20.78 19.06 -18.76
CA MET A 308 20.84 19.63 -17.42
C MET A 308 19.45 19.59 -16.79
N ASN A 309 19.37 19.13 -15.56
CA ASN A 309 18.20 19.18 -14.70
C ASN A 309 18.56 19.95 -13.42
N LEU A 310 17.73 20.89 -13.04
CA LEU A 310 17.85 21.74 -11.83
C LEU A 310 16.59 21.64 -11.01
#